data_df2bc775be95b9e6690babf31c4a964c
#
_entry.id   df2bc775be95b9e6690babf31c4a964c
#
_cell.length_a   1.000
_cell.length_b   1.000
_cell.length_c   1.000
_cell.angle_alpha   90.00
_cell.angle_beta   90.00
_cell.angle_gamma   90.00
#
_symmetry.space_group_name_H-M   'P 1'
#
loop_
_entity.id
_entity.type
_entity.pdbx_description
1 polymer ?
#
loop_
_entity_poly.entity_id
_entity_poly.type
_entity_poly.pdbx_seq_one_letter_code
_entity_poly.pdbx_strand_id
1 'polypeptide(L)'
;KKYYGNEKNVVKAVDGINFEVDCNEFVAIVGKSGSGKSTFLHCAAGLDKPTSGNVFINGEDIYSVNDKRLSEIRRKELGFIFQNFNLIPTLNVYDNIILPIHLDGKKENKDYIDNLIKEIGLEGQVNKFPNELSGGQQQRVAIARALSNKPSIIFADEPTGNLDSKTTYEVMALLKRIIKKYNTTLIMITHNLEIADEADRIITVSDGKIKSGQE
;
A
#
# COMPACT_ATOMS: atom_id res chain seq x y z
N LYS A 1 3.11 1.75 19.28
CA LYS A 1 4.35 2.54 19.38
C LYS A 1 5.47 1.89 18.60
N LYS A 2 6.33 2.70 17.98
CA LYS A 2 7.57 2.23 17.36
C LYS A 2 8.71 3.20 17.67
N TYR A 3 9.72 2.68 18.35
CA TYR A 3 10.91 3.41 18.77
C TYR A 3 12.13 2.76 18.15
N TYR A 4 13.06 3.57 17.64
CA TYR A 4 14.34 3.15 17.11
C TYR A 4 15.48 3.71 17.98
N GLY A 5 16.65 3.08 17.91
CA GLY A 5 17.84 3.49 18.63
C GLY A 5 18.05 2.73 19.93
N ASN A 6 18.93 3.26 20.76
CA ASN A 6 19.32 2.67 22.06
C ASN A 6 19.03 3.68 23.18
N GLU A 7 19.25 3.29 24.44
CA GLU A 7 18.93 4.09 25.64
C GLU A 7 19.41 5.56 25.61
N LYS A 8 20.47 5.87 24.85
CA LYS A 8 21.04 7.23 24.77
C LYS A 8 20.43 8.08 23.63
N ASN A 9 19.89 7.42 22.58
CA ASN A 9 19.38 8.11 21.37
C ASN A 9 18.10 7.43 20.88
N VAL A 10 16.99 7.65 21.56
CA VAL A 10 15.68 7.08 21.19
C VAL A 10 14.96 7.99 20.22
N VAL A 11 14.64 7.49 19.03
CA VAL A 11 13.74 8.15 18.09
C VAL A 11 12.34 7.52 18.21
N LYS A 12 11.37 8.30 18.67
CA LYS A 12 9.97 7.88 18.83
C LYS A 12 9.20 8.10 17.52
N ALA A 13 9.43 7.22 16.55
CA ALA A 13 8.83 7.37 15.22
C ALA A 13 7.30 7.22 15.22
N VAL A 14 6.75 6.37 16.09
CA VAL A 14 5.31 6.25 16.38
C VAL A 14 5.15 6.24 17.89
N ASP A 15 4.43 7.22 18.46
CA ASP A 15 4.33 7.41 19.92
C ASP A 15 2.86 7.41 20.40
N GLY A 16 2.24 6.24 20.39
CA GLY A 16 0.91 6.04 20.93
C GLY A 16 -0.22 6.37 19.95
N ILE A 17 -0.08 5.95 18.69
CA ILE A 17 -1.17 6.02 17.71
C ILE A 17 -2.18 4.92 18.01
N ASN A 18 -3.47 5.30 18.13
CA ASN A 18 -4.62 4.42 18.01
C ASN A 18 -5.37 4.82 16.74
N PHE A 19 -5.71 3.83 15.91
CA PHE A 19 -6.26 4.08 14.58
C PHE A 19 -7.12 2.88 14.16
N GLU A 20 -8.29 3.16 13.64
CA GLU A 20 -9.22 2.18 13.10
C GLU A 20 -9.61 2.59 11.68
N VAL A 21 -9.87 1.61 10.82
CA VAL A 21 -10.29 1.82 9.43
C VAL A 21 -11.42 0.84 9.13
N ASP A 22 -12.48 1.37 8.54
CA ASP A 22 -13.63 0.58 8.12
C ASP A 22 -13.35 -0.14 6.78
N CYS A 23 -14.10 -1.21 6.53
CA CYS A 23 -14.04 -1.89 5.25
C CYS A 23 -14.46 -0.95 4.11
N ASN A 24 -13.72 -1.01 3.00
CA ASN A 24 -13.93 -0.19 1.80
C ASN A 24 -13.71 1.32 2.00
N GLU A 25 -13.12 1.73 3.11
CA GLU A 25 -12.75 3.12 3.38
C GLU A 25 -11.46 3.47 2.65
N PHE A 26 -11.38 4.68 2.09
CA PHE A 26 -10.15 5.29 1.63
C PHE A 26 -9.67 6.31 2.65
N VAL A 27 -8.56 6.01 3.33
CA VAL A 27 -7.94 6.90 4.32
C VAL A 27 -6.64 7.48 3.77
N ALA A 28 -6.52 8.81 3.78
CA ALA A 28 -5.28 9.51 3.47
C ALA A 28 -4.53 9.89 4.77
N ILE A 29 -3.24 9.59 4.82
CA ILE A 29 -2.34 9.96 5.92
C ILE A 29 -1.41 11.06 5.42
N VAL A 30 -1.54 12.24 6.02
CA VAL A 30 -0.75 13.42 5.68
C VAL A 30 0.15 13.86 6.84
N GLY A 31 1.13 14.69 6.57
CA GLY A 31 2.03 15.26 7.57
C GLY A 31 3.42 15.56 7.01
N LYS A 32 4.23 16.29 7.77
CA LYS A 32 5.59 16.68 7.37
C LYS A 32 6.50 15.46 7.15
N SER A 33 7.55 15.63 6.35
CA SER A 33 8.60 14.61 6.24
C SER A 33 9.19 14.32 7.62
N GLY A 34 9.49 13.04 7.90
CA GLY A 34 10.01 12.62 9.21
C GLY A 34 8.99 12.55 10.34
N SER A 35 7.70 12.81 10.11
CA SER A 35 6.67 12.78 11.17
C SER A 35 6.26 11.36 11.63
N GLY A 36 6.78 10.29 10.99
CA GLY A 36 6.51 8.90 11.37
C GLY A 36 5.49 8.17 10.50
N LYS A 37 4.97 8.78 9.42
CA LYS A 37 3.92 8.20 8.53
C LYS A 37 4.30 6.84 7.95
N SER A 38 5.44 6.74 7.27
CA SER A 38 5.88 5.47 6.66
C SER A 38 6.15 4.42 7.72
N THR A 39 6.73 4.79 8.88
CA THR A 39 6.90 3.86 10.00
C THR A 39 5.56 3.36 10.52
N PHE A 40 4.57 4.25 10.67
CA PHE A 40 3.23 3.88 11.07
C PHE A 40 2.59 2.92 10.06
N LEU A 41 2.65 3.26 8.76
CA LEU A 41 2.13 2.41 7.68
C LEU A 41 2.81 1.03 7.68
N HIS A 42 4.14 0.98 7.81
CA HIS A 42 4.90 -0.28 7.85
C HIS A 42 4.53 -1.13 9.06
N CYS A 43 4.32 -0.52 10.22
CA CYS A 43 3.82 -1.25 11.39
C CYS A 43 2.40 -1.79 11.16
N ALA A 44 1.49 -0.97 10.61
CA ALA A 44 0.11 -1.40 10.31
C ALA A 44 0.06 -2.53 9.28
N ALA A 45 1.01 -2.54 8.36
CA ALA A 45 1.10 -3.49 7.26
C ALA A 45 1.92 -4.77 7.56
N GLY A 46 2.37 -4.95 8.80
CA GLY A 46 3.14 -6.14 9.17
C GLY A 46 4.56 -6.19 8.62
N LEU A 47 5.11 -5.05 8.13
CA LEU A 47 6.47 -4.97 7.60
C LEU A 47 7.52 -4.66 8.67
N ASP A 48 7.13 -3.93 9.70
CA ASP A 48 8.00 -3.55 10.81
C ASP A 48 7.28 -3.75 12.15
N LYS A 49 7.81 -4.63 13.00
CA LYS A 49 7.18 -4.97 14.27
C LYS A 49 7.17 -3.76 15.21
N PRO A 50 6.02 -3.37 15.79
CA PRO A 50 5.95 -2.29 16.77
C PRO A 50 6.77 -2.63 18.03
N THR A 51 7.25 -1.59 18.71
CA THR A 51 7.92 -1.75 20.02
C THR A 51 6.91 -2.15 21.09
N SER A 52 5.67 -1.65 20.99
CA SER A 52 4.56 -2.04 21.85
C SER A 52 3.21 -1.70 21.20
N GLY A 53 2.15 -2.34 21.64
CA GLY A 53 0.82 -2.25 21.07
C GLY A 53 0.55 -3.37 20.09
N ASN A 54 -0.65 -3.40 19.53
CA ASN A 54 -1.17 -4.48 18.71
C ASN A 54 -1.65 -3.93 17.36
N VAL A 55 -1.69 -4.78 16.36
CA VAL A 55 -2.29 -4.48 15.05
C VAL A 55 -3.23 -5.62 14.70
N PHE A 56 -4.49 -5.29 14.51
CA PHE A 56 -5.52 -6.25 14.15
C PHE A 56 -5.91 -6.08 12.68
N ILE A 57 -5.90 -7.17 11.92
CA ILE A 57 -6.40 -7.25 10.55
C ILE A 57 -7.47 -8.33 10.52
N ASN A 58 -8.69 -7.96 10.14
CA ASN A 58 -9.84 -8.85 10.16
C ASN A 58 -10.02 -9.58 11.52
N GLY A 59 -9.75 -8.86 12.63
CA GLY A 59 -9.87 -9.38 14.00
C GLY A 59 -8.69 -10.23 14.49
N GLU A 60 -7.67 -10.50 13.67
CA GLU A 60 -6.48 -11.26 14.05
C GLU A 60 -5.31 -10.31 14.37
N ASP A 61 -4.71 -10.43 15.57
CA ASP A 61 -3.49 -9.68 15.93
C ASP A 61 -2.29 -10.25 15.17
N ILE A 62 -1.83 -9.50 14.15
CA ILE A 62 -0.80 -9.95 13.22
C ILE A 62 0.60 -10.08 13.84
N TYR A 63 0.83 -9.53 15.03
CA TYR A 63 2.10 -9.64 15.73
C TYR A 63 2.10 -10.65 16.88
N SER A 64 0.94 -11.26 17.18
CA SER A 64 0.82 -12.38 18.10
C SER A 64 1.02 -13.74 17.43
N VAL A 65 0.97 -13.79 16.08
CA VAL A 65 1.13 -15.01 15.29
C VAL A 65 2.60 -15.29 14.96
N ASN A 66 2.91 -16.51 14.51
CA ASN A 66 4.25 -16.86 14.04
C ASN A 66 4.56 -16.25 12.66
N ASP A 67 5.86 -16.22 12.29
CA ASP A 67 6.32 -15.59 11.04
C ASP A 67 5.69 -16.22 9.78
N LYS A 68 5.38 -17.51 9.81
CA LYS A 68 4.72 -18.21 8.71
C LYS A 68 3.31 -17.65 8.50
N ARG A 69 2.52 -17.49 9.58
CA ARG A 69 1.17 -16.95 9.53
C ARG A 69 1.19 -15.47 9.17
N LEU A 70 2.10 -14.67 9.74
CA LEU A 70 2.28 -13.26 9.36
C LEU A 70 2.59 -13.12 7.86
N SER A 71 3.48 -13.95 7.32
CA SER A 71 3.79 -13.96 5.89
C SER A 71 2.60 -14.36 5.02
N GLU A 72 1.76 -15.28 5.51
CA GLU A 72 0.51 -15.66 4.84
C GLU A 72 -0.49 -14.49 4.81
N ILE A 73 -0.71 -13.80 5.94
CA ILE A 73 -1.58 -12.61 6.03
C ILE A 73 -1.10 -11.56 5.03
N ARG A 74 0.19 -11.24 5.01
CA ARG A 74 0.75 -10.26 4.06
C ARG A 74 0.50 -10.62 2.61
N ARG A 75 0.61 -11.90 2.23
CA ARG A 75 0.39 -12.32 0.84
C ARG A 75 -1.07 -12.35 0.44
N LYS A 76 -1.97 -12.69 1.38
CA LYS A 76 -3.39 -12.92 1.06
C LYS A 76 -4.27 -11.69 1.30
N GLU A 77 -4.03 -11.00 2.42
CA GLU A 77 -4.92 -9.93 2.89
C GLU A 77 -4.42 -8.53 2.53
N LEU A 78 -3.11 -8.39 2.22
CA LEU A 78 -2.49 -7.07 2.06
C LEU A 78 -1.90 -6.89 0.67
N GLY A 79 -2.20 -5.74 0.06
CA GLY A 79 -1.53 -5.24 -1.13
C GLY A 79 -0.60 -4.09 -0.78
N PHE A 80 0.50 -3.93 -1.54
CA PHE A 80 1.45 -2.85 -1.35
C PHE A 80 1.71 -2.09 -2.63
N ILE A 81 1.65 -0.76 -2.54
CA ILE A 81 2.02 0.17 -3.61
C ILE A 81 3.08 1.12 -3.03
N PHE A 82 4.27 1.13 -3.63
CA PHE A 82 5.40 1.93 -3.19
C PHE A 82 5.67 3.09 -4.15
N GLN A 83 6.30 4.14 -3.68
CA GLN A 83 6.75 5.29 -4.46
C GLN A 83 7.70 4.88 -5.60
N ASN A 84 8.60 3.95 -5.37
CA ASN A 84 9.60 3.46 -6.34
C ASN A 84 9.11 2.25 -7.16
N PHE A 85 7.79 2.02 -7.23
CA PHE A 85 7.13 0.91 -7.94
C PHE A 85 7.58 -0.49 -7.45
N ASN A 86 8.84 -0.68 -7.13
CA ASN A 86 9.48 -1.93 -6.65
C ASN A 86 9.12 -3.14 -7.54
N LEU A 87 9.11 -2.94 -8.86
CA LEU A 87 8.98 -4.03 -9.82
C LEU A 87 10.28 -4.84 -9.88
N ILE A 88 10.15 -6.14 -10.10
CA ILE A 88 11.29 -7.02 -10.30
C ILE A 88 11.80 -6.81 -11.73
N PRO A 89 13.03 -6.30 -11.94
CA PRO A 89 13.48 -5.87 -13.26
C PRO A 89 13.67 -7.01 -14.26
N THR A 90 13.87 -8.23 -13.77
CA THR A 90 14.04 -9.47 -14.58
C THR A 90 12.73 -10.17 -14.91
N LEU A 91 11.59 -9.66 -14.42
CA LEU A 91 10.26 -10.16 -14.73
C LEU A 91 9.55 -9.18 -15.66
N ASN A 92 8.80 -9.69 -16.62
CA ASN A 92 7.93 -8.88 -17.47
C ASN A 92 6.72 -8.34 -16.68
N VAL A 93 5.83 -7.58 -17.34
CA VAL A 93 4.61 -7.03 -16.74
C VAL A 93 3.73 -8.12 -16.15
N TYR A 94 3.44 -9.17 -16.94
CA TYR A 94 2.56 -10.27 -16.50
C TYR A 94 3.12 -10.96 -15.27
N ASP A 95 4.40 -11.34 -15.31
CA ASP A 95 5.07 -12.07 -14.23
C ASP A 95 5.18 -11.21 -12.94
N ASN A 96 5.40 -9.89 -13.07
CA ASN A 96 5.34 -8.98 -11.92
C ASN A 96 3.95 -8.96 -11.27
N ILE A 97 2.87 -8.96 -12.07
CA ILE A 97 1.49 -8.92 -11.57
C ILE A 97 1.14 -10.22 -10.82
N ILE A 98 1.50 -11.38 -11.37
CA ILE A 98 1.12 -12.68 -10.78
C ILE A 98 2.08 -13.16 -9.68
N LEU A 99 3.20 -12.47 -9.47
CA LEU A 99 4.23 -12.85 -8.48
C LEU A 99 3.66 -13.14 -7.08
N PRO A 100 2.77 -12.30 -6.48
CA PRO A 100 2.22 -12.59 -5.16
C PRO A 100 1.41 -13.89 -5.10
N ILE A 101 0.73 -14.25 -6.19
CA ILE A 101 -0.06 -15.48 -6.31
C ILE A 101 0.87 -16.70 -6.30
N HIS A 102 1.94 -16.64 -7.07
CA HIS A 102 2.94 -17.72 -7.15
C HIS A 102 3.70 -17.90 -5.83
N LEU A 103 4.02 -16.78 -5.13
CA LEU A 103 4.63 -16.83 -3.80
C LEU A 103 3.71 -17.43 -2.73
N ASP A 104 2.38 -17.40 -2.94
CA ASP A 104 1.40 -18.10 -2.10
C ASP A 104 1.20 -19.58 -2.52
N GLY A 105 1.96 -20.06 -3.50
CA GLY A 105 1.88 -21.44 -4.01
C GLY A 105 0.60 -21.75 -4.79
N LYS A 106 -0.11 -20.72 -5.25
CA LYS A 106 -1.35 -20.85 -6.01
C LYS A 106 -1.12 -20.68 -7.50
N LYS A 107 -2.08 -21.17 -8.27
CA LYS A 107 -2.19 -20.85 -9.69
C LYS A 107 -3.13 -19.63 -9.83
N GLU A 108 -2.76 -18.74 -10.75
CA GLU A 108 -3.56 -17.54 -11.06
C GLU A 108 -4.91 -17.91 -11.68
N ASN A 109 -5.93 -17.12 -11.34
CA ASN A 109 -7.16 -17.10 -12.12
C ASN A 109 -6.94 -16.21 -13.35
N LYS A 110 -6.76 -16.83 -14.50
CA LYS A 110 -6.40 -16.16 -15.74
C LYS A 110 -7.42 -15.08 -16.12
N ASP A 111 -8.71 -15.38 -16.05
CA ASP A 111 -9.76 -14.42 -16.41
C ASP A 111 -9.72 -13.17 -15.51
N TYR A 112 -9.43 -13.35 -14.21
CA TYR A 112 -9.28 -12.23 -13.28
C TYR A 112 -8.05 -11.38 -13.61
N ILE A 113 -6.91 -12.02 -13.89
CA ILE A 113 -5.66 -11.30 -14.22
C ILE A 113 -5.79 -10.59 -15.57
N ASP A 114 -6.37 -11.21 -16.59
CA ASP A 114 -6.59 -10.60 -17.89
C ASP A 114 -7.54 -9.38 -17.77
N ASN A 115 -8.60 -9.48 -16.96
CA ASN A 115 -9.46 -8.35 -16.66
C ASN A 115 -8.72 -7.24 -15.91
N LEU A 116 -7.86 -7.58 -14.94
CA LEU A 116 -7.08 -6.59 -14.19
C LEU A 116 -6.08 -5.86 -15.12
N ILE A 117 -5.40 -6.58 -16.02
CA ILE A 117 -4.50 -6.02 -17.04
C ILE A 117 -5.25 -5.05 -17.96
N LYS A 118 -6.46 -5.41 -18.35
CA LYS A 118 -7.34 -4.53 -19.15
C LYS A 118 -7.73 -3.27 -18.39
N GLU A 119 -8.08 -3.39 -17.10
CA GLU A 119 -8.43 -2.25 -16.25
C GLU A 119 -7.29 -1.22 -16.12
N ILE A 120 -6.06 -1.69 -16.05
CA ILE A 120 -4.87 -0.83 -15.98
C ILE A 120 -4.40 -0.33 -17.36
N GLY A 121 -5.02 -0.80 -18.45
CA GLY A 121 -4.73 -0.39 -19.83
C GLY A 121 -3.35 -0.84 -20.33
N LEU A 122 -2.93 -2.06 -20.04
CA LEU A 122 -1.62 -2.61 -20.42
C LEU A 122 -1.69 -3.92 -21.22
N GLU A 123 -2.82 -4.23 -21.89
CA GLU A 123 -3.00 -5.48 -22.65
C GLU A 123 -1.90 -5.69 -23.72
N GLY A 124 -1.50 -4.63 -24.41
CA GLY A 124 -0.46 -4.69 -25.43
C GLY A 124 0.97 -4.70 -24.91
N GLN A 125 1.17 -4.73 -23.56
CA GLN A 125 2.48 -4.53 -22.94
C GLN A 125 2.86 -5.63 -21.94
N VAL A 126 2.09 -6.70 -21.87
CA VAL A 126 2.26 -7.79 -20.89
C VAL A 126 3.62 -8.46 -20.91
N ASN A 127 4.29 -8.49 -22.07
CA ASN A 127 5.60 -9.10 -22.26
C ASN A 127 6.77 -8.12 -22.07
N LYS A 128 6.50 -6.80 -21.86
CA LYS A 128 7.54 -5.82 -21.65
C LYS A 128 8.15 -5.92 -20.25
N PHE A 129 9.41 -5.55 -20.15
CA PHE A 129 10.13 -5.44 -18.88
C PHE A 129 9.98 -4.02 -18.28
N PRO A 130 10.20 -3.84 -16.96
CA PRO A 130 10.05 -2.54 -16.31
C PRO A 130 10.82 -1.38 -16.96
N ASN A 131 12.02 -1.63 -17.48
CA ASN A 131 12.85 -0.63 -18.16
C ASN A 131 12.31 -0.17 -19.53
N GLU A 132 11.31 -0.86 -20.08
CA GLU A 132 10.64 -0.51 -21.33
C GLU A 132 9.34 0.27 -21.10
N LEU A 133 9.02 0.58 -19.84
CA LEU A 133 7.77 1.22 -19.42
C LEU A 133 8.01 2.64 -18.90
N SER A 134 7.07 3.56 -19.17
CA SER A 134 7.06 4.86 -18.50
C SER A 134 6.77 4.70 -17.00
N GLY A 135 7.10 5.71 -16.18
CA GLY A 135 6.84 5.69 -14.74
C GLY A 135 5.37 5.42 -14.40
N GLY A 136 4.44 6.07 -15.12
CA GLY A 136 3.01 5.83 -14.94
C GLY A 136 2.58 4.40 -15.31
N GLN A 137 3.19 3.80 -16.33
CA GLN A 137 2.95 2.39 -16.68
C GLN A 137 3.50 1.45 -15.61
N GLN A 138 4.70 1.71 -15.10
CA GLN A 138 5.28 0.93 -14.00
C GLN A 138 4.38 0.99 -12.75
N GLN A 139 3.84 2.18 -12.43
CA GLN A 139 2.92 2.33 -11.30
C GLN A 139 1.61 1.57 -11.52
N ARG A 140 1.06 1.57 -12.72
CA ARG A 140 -0.11 0.76 -13.06
C ARG A 140 0.16 -0.74 -12.87
N VAL A 141 1.35 -1.23 -13.24
CA VAL A 141 1.77 -2.62 -12.95
C VAL A 141 1.86 -2.87 -11.45
N ALA A 142 2.44 -1.95 -10.67
CA ALA A 142 2.51 -2.07 -9.21
C ALA A 142 1.12 -2.12 -8.56
N ILE A 143 0.16 -1.33 -9.05
CA ILE A 143 -1.26 -1.37 -8.63
C ILE A 143 -1.88 -2.75 -8.93
N ALA A 144 -1.71 -3.26 -10.15
CA ALA A 144 -2.25 -4.57 -10.51
C ALA A 144 -1.61 -5.69 -9.69
N ARG A 145 -0.30 -5.64 -9.46
CA ARG A 145 0.39 -6.59 -8.58
C ARG A 145 -0.17 -6.56 -7.16
N ALA A 146 -0.41 -5.38 -6.60
CA ALA A 146 -1.01 -5.24 -5.28
C ALA A 146 -2.40 -5.89 -5.18
N LEU A 147 -3.17 -5.87 -6.26
CA LEU A 147 -4.53 -6.41 -6.33
C LEU A 147 -4.62 -7.89 -6.75
N SER A 148 -3.52 -8.48 -7.21
CA SER A 148 -3.54 -9.80 -7.87
C SER A 148 -4.07 -10.93 -6.97
N ASN A 149 -3.84 -10.86 -5.66
CA ASN A 149 -4.37 -11.81 -4.66
C ASN A 149 -5.73 -11.41 -4.08
N LYS A 150 -6.39 -10.37 -4.61
CA LYS A 150 -7.66 -9.82 -4.09
C LYS A 150 -7.57 -9.46 -2.59
N PRO A 151 -6.62 -8.60 -2.20
CA PRO A 151 -6.42 -8.25 -0.80
C PRO A 151 -7.63 -7.49 -0.25
N SER A 152 -7.85 -7.58 1.05
CA SER A 152 -8.84 -6.77 1.75
C SER A 152 -8.37 -5.33 1.96
N ILE A 153 -7.04 -5.12 2.08
CA ILE A 153 -6.44 -3.81 2.35
C ILE A 153 -5.26 -3.57 1.41
N ILE A 154 -5.18 -2.36 0.86
CA ILE A 154 -4.01 -1.84 0.16
C ILE A 154 -3.35 -0.76 1.00
N PHE A 155 -2.07 -0.89 1.25
CA PHE A 155 -1.19 0.12 1.79
C PHE A 155 -0.41 0.80 0.66
N ALA A 156 -0.49 2.12 0.56
CA ALA A 156 0.20 2.90 -0.46
C ALA A 156 1.09 3.96 0.20
N ASP A 157 2.39 3.88 -0.01
CA ASP A 157 3.36 4.87 0.50
C ASP A 157 3.78 5.78 -0.66
N GLU A 158 3.21 6.99 -0.70
CA GLU A 158 3.43 8.01 -1.74
C GLU A 158 3.34 7.45 -3.18
N PRO A 159 2.22 6.81 -3.57
CA PRO A 159 2.15 6.02 -4.80
C PRO A 159 2.34 6.83 -6.08
N THR A 160 2.31 8.16 -6.01
CA THR A 160 2.46 9.06 -7.16
C THR A 160 3.65 10.02 -7.02
N GLY A 161 4.47 9.86 -5.97
CA GLY A 161 5.55 10.80 -5.66
C GLY A 161 6.65 10.91 -6.73
N ASN A 162 6.77 9.94 -7.63
CA ASN A 162 7.73 9.92 -8.73
C ASN A 162 7.08 10.19 -10.11
N LEU A 163 5.84 10.68 -10.15
CA LEU A 163 5.10 10.93 -11.38
C LEU A 163 4.90 12.44 -11.61
N ASP A 164 4.78 12.84 -12.88
CA ASP A 164 4.33 14.17 -13.22
C ASP A 164 2.86 14.39 -12.87
N SER A 165 2.43 15.65 -12.79
CA SER A 165 1.08 15.99 -12.31
C SER A 165 -0.03 15.34 -13.14
N LYS A 166 0.08 15.31 -14.48
CA LYS A 166 -0.94 14.71 -15.35
C LYS A 166 -1.05 13.20 -15.10
N THR A 167 0.09 12.51 -15.10
CA THR A 167 0.15 11.07 -14.84
C THR A 167 -0.33 10.74 -13.42
N THR A 168 -0.05 11.61 -12.44
CA THR A 168 -0.55 11.49 -11.06
C THR A 168 -2.08 11.38 -11.03
N TYR A 169 -2.79 12.34 -11.66
CA TYR A 169 -4.25 12.31 -11.69
C TYR A 169 -4.81 11.08 -12.41
N GLU A 170 -4.20 10.67 -13.53
CA GLU A 170 -4.61 9.47 -14.27
C GLU A 170 -4.47 8.20 -13.41
N VAL A 171 -3.35 8.06 -12.71
CA VAL A 171 -3.07 6.90 -11.84
C VAL A 171 -3.98 6.91 -10.61
N MET A 172 -4.24 8.06 -10.00
CA MET A 172 -5.16 8.16 -8.86
C MET A 172 -6.61 7.85 -9.26
N ALA A 173 -7.09 8.40 -10.38
CA ALA A 173 -8.41 8.08 -10.91
C ALA A 173 -8.57 6.57 -11.19
N LEU A 174 -7.53 5.94 -11.75
CA LEU A 174 -7.47 4.50 -11.95
C LEU A 174 -7.54 3.74 -10.61
N LEU A 175 -6.69 4.09 -9.66
CA LEU A 175 -6.62 3.43 -8.35
C LEU A 175 -7.99 3.51 -7.63
N LYS A 176 -8.59 4.69 -7.54
CA LYS A 176 -9.92 4.89 -6.93
C LYS A 176 -11.00 4.04 -7.59
N ARG A 177 -11.05 4.02 -8.92
CA ARG A 177 -12.01 3.18 -9.67
C ARG A 177 -11.83 1.71 -9.33
N ILE A 178 -10.59 1.23 -9.24
CA ILE A 178 -10.27 -0.17 -9.03
C ILE A 178 -10.58 -0.58 -7.58
N ILE A 179 -10.17 0.19 -6.58
CA ILE A 179 -10.46 -0.13 -5.16
C ILE A 179 -11.98 -0.19 -4.91
N LYS A 180 -12.74 0.75 -5.51
CA LYS A 180 -14.21 0.74 -5.43
C LYS A 180 -14.80 -0.50 -6.10
N LYS A 181 -14.30 -0.87 -7.30
CA LYS A 181 -14.78 -2.05 -8.04
C LYS A 181 -14.55 -3.35 -7.29
N TYR A 182 -13.41 -3.48 -6.61
CA TYR A 182 -13.01 -4.70 -5.90
C TYR A 182 -13.32 -4.67 -4.41
N ASN A 183 -14.02 -3.63 -3.92
CA ASN A 183 -14.36 -3.44 -2.50
C ASN A 183 -13.13 -3.58 -1.60
N THR A 184 -12.07 -2.85 -1.92
CA THR A 184 -10.79 -2.92 -1.20
C THR A 184 -10.59 -1.65 -0.39
N THR A 185 -10.20 -1.78 0.87
CA THR A 185 -9.80 -0.66 1.74
C THR A 185 -8.46 -0.09 1.27
N LEU A 186 -8.32 1.24 1.24
CA LEU A 186 -7.06 1.92 0.89
C LEU A 186 -6.57 2.79 2.03
N ILE A 187 -5.33 2.55 2.47
CA ILE A 187 -4.62 3.41 3.42
C ILE A 187 -3.41 3.99 2.69
N MET A 188 -3.42 5.29 2.43
CA MET A 188 -2.44 5.94 1.58
C MET A 188 -1.72 7.07 2.30
N ILE A 189 -0.40 7.08 2.26
CA ILE A 189 0.41 8.26 2.58
C ILE A 189 0.52 9.13 1.35
N THR A 190 0.28 10.42 1.51
CA THR A 190 0.54 11.42 0.48
C THR A 190 0.93 12.75 1.10
N HIS A 191 1.77 13.51 0.40
CA HIS A 191 2.06 14.91 0.70
C HIS A 191 1.26 15.87 -0.19
N ASN A 192 0.53 15.37 -1.18
CA ASN A 192 -0.35 16.14 -2.05
C ASN A 192 -1.74 16.26 -1.41
N LEU A 193 -2.11 17.47 -1.00
CA LEU A 193 -3.38 17.74 -0.34
C LEU A 193 -4.58 17.53 -1.27
N GLU A 194 -4.46 17.84 -2.56
CA GLU A 194 -5.54 17.63 -3.53
C GLU A 194 -5.90 16.14 -3.64
N ILE A 195 -4.89 15.25 -3.56
CA ILE A 195 -5.10 13.80 -3.53
C ILE A 195 -5.71 13.38 -2.18
N ALA A 196 -5.23 13.97 -1.09
CA ALA A 196 -5.76 13.66 0.24
C ALA A 196 -7.24 14.04 0.38
N ASP A 197 -7.65 15.17 -0.22
CA ASP A 197 -9.05 15.64 -0.22
C ASP A 197 -10.02 14.69 -0.97
N GLU A 198 -9.48 13.75 -1.76
CA GLU A 198 -10.26 12.72 -2.41
C GLU A 198 -10.56 11.49 -1.53
N ALA A 199 -9.98 11.42 -0.33
CA ALA A 199 -10.18 10.34 0.63
C ALA A 199 -11.48 10.55 1.44
N ASP A 200 -12.04 9.44 1.93
CA ASP A 200 -13.21 9.48 2.82
C ASP A 200 -12.84 10.09 4.17
N ARG A 201 -11.56 9.93 4.58
CA ARG A 201 -11.03 10.49 5.84
C ARG A 201 -9.56 10.84 5.70
N ILE A 202 -9.17 11.98 6.29
CA ILE A 202 -7.78 12.45 6.33
C ILE A 202 -7.26 12.36 7.76
N ILE A 203 -6.09 11.75 7.93
CA ILE A 203 -5.38 11.64 9.20
C ILE A 203 -4.08 12.43 9.13
N THR A 204 -3.91 13.37 10.04
CA THR A 204 -2.65 14.14 10.15
C THR A 204 -1.73 13.52 11.18
N VAL A 205 -0.52 13.12 10.76
CA VAL A 205 0.52 12.62 11.65
C VAL A 205 1.59 13.68 11.86
N SER A 206 1.91 13.98 13.12
CA SER A 206 2.98 14.90 13.54
C SER A 206 3.70 14.33 14.76
N ASP A 207 5.02 14.28 14.69
CA ASP A 207 5.89 13.83 15.79
C ASP A 207 5.47 12.46 16.36
N GLY A 208 5.14 11.53 15.47
CA GLY A 208 4.75 10.17 15.79
C GLY A 208 3.35 10.01 16.40
N LYS A 209 2.50 11.05 16.35
CA LYS A 209 1.14 11.05 16.90
C LYS A 209 0.12 11.50 15.86
N ILE A 210 -1.10 11.01 15.97
CA ILE A 210 -2.23 11.57 15.24
C ILE A 210 -2.61 12.89 15.89
N LYS A 211 -2.71 13.98 15.11
CA LYS A 211 -3.30 15.23 15.58
C LYS A 211 -4.81 15.06 15.66
N SER A 212 -5.36 15.18 16.86
CA SER A 212 -6.79 15.30 17.06
C SER A 212 -7.25 16.69 16.56
N GLY A 213 -8.07 16.71 15.52
CA GLY A 213 -8.70 17.95 15.07
C GLY A 213 -8.71 18.10 13.56
N GLN A 214 -9.69 17.51 12.93
CA GLN A 214 -10.64 18.07 11.97
C GLN A 214 -11.59 16.92 11.60
N GLU A 215 -12.74 16.90 12.29
CA GLU A 215 -13.93 16.26 11.77
C GLU A 215 -14.45 17.06 10.58
#